data_18c5f617d84e0f533962ed538b133751
#
_entry.id   18c5f617d84e0f533962ed538b133751
#
_cell.length_a   1.000
_cell.length_b   1.000
_cell.length_c   1.000
_cell.angle_alpha   90.00
_cell.angle_beta   90.00
_cell.angle_gamma   90.00
#
_symmetry.space_group_name_H-M   'P 1'
#
loop_
_entity.id
_entity.type
_entity.pdbx_description
1 polymer ?
#
loop_
_entity_poly.entity_id
_entity_poly.type
_entity_poly.pdbx_seq_one_letter_code
_entity_poly.pdbx_strand_id
1 'polypeptide(L)'
;TGSSWSINWTFDRNSRIGASARIALIEAGANLMNVNQNDCYAQESKVIHKLTNKFVTYSDILSKKSINRIFSEEELKAIKLKKFGEYKVIGKSLPSLDIPEKINGTAKYGIDAFVPNMVYGKIVPWPTRYGSIPINVDDKEAKKIPGYVGVYVNKEDPTKVNSSYVIALAETFWSAEKAAKLIKVDWNKGPNANISSESIRDHAISKVENPDAGAAFVKEGSFDNSFKNAQIKHK
;
A
#
# COMPACT_ATOMS: atom_id res chain seq x y z
N THR A 1 1.05 0.34 1.00
CA THR A 1 1.89 0.78 2.13
C THR A 1 3.35 0.67 1.74
N GLY A 2 4.08 1.77 1.75
CA GLY A 2 5.50 1.81 1.43
C GLY A 2 6.27 2.60 2.47
N SER A 3 7.55 2.26 2.69
CA SER A 3 8.49 3.04 3.50
C SER A 3 8.00 3.40 4.90
N SER A 4 7.15 2.60 5.52
CA SER A 4 6.54 2.86 6.85
C SER A 4 5.73 4.17 6.97
N TRP A 5 5.32 4.75 5.86
CA TRP A 5 4.62 6.04 5.82
C TRP A 5 3.12 5.95 6.06
N SER A 6 2.53 4.77 5.98
CA SER A 6 1.06 4.61 6.02
C SER A 6 0.42 5.25 7.25
N ILE A 7 0.96 5.01 8.45
CA ILE A 7 0.43 5.59 9.68
C ILE A 7 0.71 7.10 9.72
N ASN A 8 1.94 7.50 9.41
CA ASN A 8 2.35 8.90 9.47
C ASN A 8 1.51 9.79 8.54
N TRP A 9 1.36 9.40 7.27
CA TRP A 9 0.61 10.19 6.28
C TRP A 9 -0.89 10.17 6.48
N THR A 10 -1.43 9.09 7.02
CA THR A 10 -2.89 8.96 7.16
C THR A 10 -3.40 9.30 8.55
N PHE A 11 -2.53 9.58 9.53
CA PHE A 11 -2.91 9.77 10.93
C PHE A 11 -3.96 10.88 11.10
N ASP A 12 -3.70 12.09 10.61
CA ASP A 12 -4.63 13.22 10.72
C ASP A 12 -5.93 12.92 9.96
N ARG A 13 -5.82 12.46 8.71
CA ARG A 13 -6.97 12.12 7.88
C ARG A 13 -7.86 11.08 8.53
N ASN A 14 -7.30 9.96 8.97
CA ASN A 14 -8.06 8.88 9.60
C ASN A 14 -8.63 9.30 10.96
N SER A 15 -7.92 10.16 11.70
CA SER A 15 -8.43 10.72 12.95
C SER A 15 -9.67 11.59 12.71
N ARG A 16 -9.69 12.41 11.64
CA ARG A 16 -10.86 13.21 11.25
C ARG A 16 -12.00 12.35 10.75
N ILE A 17 -11.74 11.33 9.95
CA ILE A 17 -12.76 10.38 9.49
C ILE A 17 -13.39 9.66 10.71
N GLY A 18 -12.58 9.14 11.63
CA GLY A 18 -13.10 8.51 12.85
C GLY A 18 -13.89 9.45 13.75
N ALA A 19 -13.46 10.71 13.86
CA ALA A 19 -14.16 11.72 14.63
C ALA A 19 -15.49 12.13 13.97
N SER A 20 -15.52 12.28 12.64
CA SER A 20 -16.76 12.59 11.91
C SER A 20 -17.78 11.46 12.01
N ALA A 21 -17.35 10.19 11.88
CA ALA A 21 -18.21 9.04 12.09
C ALA A 21 -18.82 9.02 13.52
N ARG A 22 -18.00 9.32 14.53
CA ARG A 22 -18.48 9.44 15.92
C ARG A 22 -19.51 10.55 16.07
N ILE A 23 -19.32 11.73 15.45
CA ILE A 23 -20.26 12.84 15.48
C ILE A 23 -21.59 12.40 14.86
N ALA A 24 -21.56 11.80 13.68
CA ALA A 24 -22.77 11.33 13.00
C ALA A 24 -23.54 10.29 13.82
N LEU A 25 -22.83 9.40 14.53
CA LEU A 25 -23.45 8.42 15.43
C LEU A 25 -24.06 9.10 16.66
N ILE A 26 -23.41 10.12 17.23
CA ILE A 26 -23.98 10.88 18.35
C ILE A 26 -25.24 11.62 17.93
N GLU A 27 -25.24 12.30 16.78
CA GLU A 27 -26.40 12.96 16.20
C GLU A 27 -27.59 11.99 16.02
N ALA A 28 -27.32 10.84 15.41
CA ALA A 28 -28.33 9.83 15.16
C ALA A 28 -28.87 9.20 16.47
N GLY A 29 -27.98 8.90 17.41
CA GLY A 29 -28.35 8.33 18.72
C GLY A 29 -29.13 9.30 19.60
N ALA A 30 -28.75 10.57 19.62
CA ALA A 30 -29.48 11.64 20.31
C ALA A 30 -30.91 11.79 19.76
N ASN A 31 -31.03 11.78 18.41
CA ASN A 31 -32.34 11.82 17.75
C ASN A 31 -33.22 10.62 18.13
N LEU A 32 -32.67 9.40 18.18
CA LEU A 32 -33.40 8.21 18.59
C LEU A 32 -33.88 8.26 20.07
N MET A 33 -33.09 8.88 20.93
CA MET A 33 -33.41 9.06 22.33
C MET A 33 -34.29 10.29 22.60
N ASN A 34 -34.52 11.14 21.58
CA ASN A 34 -35.18 12.43 21.65
C ASN A 34 -34.55 13.37 22.70
N VAL A 35 -33.24 13.52 22.62
CA VAL A 35 -32.44 14.39 23.52
C VAL A 35 -31.50 15.30 22.73
N ASN A 36 -30.96 16.34 23.38
CA ASN A 36 -29.98 17.20 22.73
C ASN A 36 -28.66 16.48 22.53
N GLN A 37 -28.11 16.53 21.30
CA GLN A 37 -26.84 15.89 20.96
C GLN A 37 -25.65 16.41 21.80
N ASN A 38 -25.67 17.67 22.25
CA ASN A 38 -24.62 18.25 23.07
C ASN A 38 -24.54 17.62 24.46
N ASP A 39 -25.64 16.99 24.91
CA ASP A 39 -25.74 16.26 26.16
C ASP A 39 -25.40 14.78 25.99
N CYS A 40 -24.94 14.37 24.80
CA CYS A 40 -24.56 13.02 24.51
C CYS A 40 -23.05 12.87 24.31
N TYR A 41 -22.57 11.65 24.56
CA TYR A 41 -21.20 11.23 24.24
C TYR A 41 -21.19 9.78 23.75
N ALA A 42 -20.11 9.41 23.07
CA ALA A 42 -19.94 8.05 22.55
C ALA A 42 -18.87 7.32 23.35
N GLN A 43 -19.21 6.12 23.84
CA GLN A 43 -18.30 5.23 24.55
C GLN A 43 -18.71 3.77 24.34
N GLU A 44 -17.74 2.87 24.14
CA GLU A 44 -17.95 1.42 24.04
C GLU A 44 -19.09 1.02 23.10
N SER A 45 -19.06 1.57 21.88
CA SER A 45 -20.07 1.34 20.83
C SER A 45 -21.50 1.75 21.22
N LYS A 46 -21.63 2.72 22.14
CA LYS A 46 -22.90 3.30 22.60
C LYS A 46 -22.87 4.81 22.47
N VAL A 47 -24.03 5.41 22.24
CA VAL A 47 -24.30 6.84 22.47
C VAL A 47 -25.06 6.96 23.77
N ILE A 48 -24.52 7.73 24.69
CA ILE A 48 -25.00 7.84 26.08
C ILE A 48 -25.41 9.29 26.35
N HIS A 49 -26.60 9.50 26.90
CA HIS A 49 -27.09 10.79 27.37
C HIS A 49 -26.58 11.06 28.78
N LYS A 50 -25.79 12.13 28.98
CA LYS A 50 -25.09 12.45 30.24
C LYS A 50 -25.98 12.59 31.45
N LEU A 51 -27.17 13.19 31.27
CA LEU A 51 -28.05 13.53 32.40
C LEU A 51 -28.86 12.32 32.93
N THR A 52 -29.24 11.41 32.02
CA THR A 52 -30.14 10.29 32.38
C THR A 52 -29.47 8.93 32.32
N ASN A 53 -28.24 8.85 31.82
CA ASN A 53 -27.52 7.60 31.52
C ASN A 53 -28.24 6.67 30.55
N LYS A 54 -29.34 7.12 29.90
CA LYS A 54 -29.95 6.37 28.79
C LYS A 54 -28.95 6.23 27.67
N PHE A 55 -28.98 5.11 26.98
CA PHE A 55 -28.11 4.87 25.84
C PHE A 55 -28.81 4.11 24.71
N VAL A 56 -28.22 4.20 23.51
CA VAL A 56 -28.50 3.37 22.37
C VAL A 56 -27.17 2.83 21.82
N THR A 57 -27.16 1.58 21.36
CA THR A 57 -25.95 1.00 20.76
C THR A 57 -25.80 1.45 19.31
N TYR A 58 -24.59 1.38 18.76
CA TYR A 58 -24.36 1.63 17.33
C TYR A 58 -25.15 0.66 16.46
N SER A 59 -25.31 -0.59 16.90
CA SER A 59 -26.13 -1.59 16.22
C SER A 59 -27.58 -1.18 16.15
N ASP A 60 -28.16 -0.70 17.27
CA ASP A 60 -29.56 -0.22 17.31
C ASP A 60 -29.76 1.00 16.41
N ILE A 61 -28.80 1.92 16.38
CA ILE A 61 -28.85 3.10 15.51
C ILE A 61 -28.88 2.68 14.04
N LEU A 62 -27.95 1.82 13.63
CA LEU A 62 -27.82 1.41 12.23
C LEU A 62 -28.95 0.49 11.75
N SER A 63 -29.55 -0.30 12.65
CA SER A 63 -30.71 -1.13 12.32
C SER A 63 -32.00 -0.33 12.08
N LYS A 64 -32.11 0.85 12.69
CA LYS A 64 -33.29 1.70 12.59
C LYS A 64 -33.23 2.77 11.52
N LYS A 65 -32.03 3.22 11.16
CA LYS A 65 -31.85 4.31 10.20
C LYS A 65 -30.46 4.29 9.54
N SER A 66 -30.44 4.45 8.23
CA SER A 66 -29.19 4.76 7.52
C SER A 66 -28.67 6.15 7.91
N ILE A 67 -27.38 6.27 8.19
CA ILE A 67 -26.74 7.54 8.47
C ILE A 67 -26.15 8.07 7.16
N ASN A 68 -26.80 9.06 6.56
CA ASN A 68 -26.36 9.71 5.32
C ASN A 68 -25.80 11.12 5.60
N ARG A 69 -24.96 11.25 6.64
CA ARG A 69 -24.29 12.52 6.98
C ARG A 69 -23.07 12.73 6.10
N ILE A 70 -23.09 13.80 5.33
CA ILE A 70 -21.95 14.25 4.52
C ILE A 70 -21.30 15.41 5.26
N PHE A 71 -19.98 15.40 5.38
CA PHE A 71 -19.18 16.48 5.97
C PHE A 71 -18.44 17.20 4.84
N SER A 72 -18.46 18.52 4.84
CA SER A 72 -17.62 19.32 3.94
C SER A 72 -16.15 19.27 4.41
N GLU A 73 -15.23 19.71 3.54
CA GLU A 73 -13.82 19.80 3.93
C GLU A 73 -13.59 20.78 5.09
N GLU A 74 -14.35 21.89 5.12
CA GLU A 74 -14.30 22.88 6.18
C GLU A 74 -14.77 22.29 7.50
N GLU A 75 -15.89 21.56 7.48
CA GLU A 75 -16.40 20.85 8.65
C GLU A 75 -15.36 19.83 9.17
N LEU A 76 -14.76 19.04 8.29
CA LEU A 76 -13.73 18.06 8.67
C LEU A 76 -12.50 18.74 9.29
N LYS A 77 -12.05 19.87 8.73
CA LYS A 77 -10.93 20.64 9.28
C LYS A 77 -11.26 21.27 10.63
N ALA A 78 -12.52 21.67 10.85
CA ALA A 78 -12.99 22.27 12.10
C ALA A 78 -13.17 21.25 13.24
N ILE A 79 -13.20 19.94 12.95
CA ILE A 79 -13.35 18.91 14.00
C ILE A 79 -12.21 18.98 14.98
N LYS A 80 -12.53 19.19 16.25
CA LYS A 80 -11.57 19.13 17.36
C LYS A 80 -11.20 17.67 17.63
N LEU A 81 -9.97 17.31 17.32
CA LEU A 81 -9.43 15.98 17.61
C LEU A 81 -9.04 15.84 19.10
N LYS A 82 -9.00 14.61 19.58
CA LYS A 82 -8.48 14.27 20.91
C LYS A 82 -7.01 14.65 21.03
N LYS A 83 -6.62 15.15 22.18
CA LYS A 83 -5.22 15.38 22.55
C LYS A 83 -4.54 14.07 22.99
N PHE A 84 -3.22 14.05 23.03
CA PHE A 84 -2.42 12.88 23.38
C PHE A 84 -2.88 12.20 24.68
N GLY A 85 -3.15 12.96 25.76
CA GLY A 85 -3.62 12.43 27.04
C GLY A 85 -5.05 11.85 27.03
N GLU A 86 -5.83 12.09 25.98
CA GLU A 86 -7.22 11.61 25.85
C GLU A 86 -7.33 10.29 25.08
N TYR A 87 -6.21 9.78 24.57
CA TYR A 87 -6.19 8.51 23.83
C TYR A 87 -6.39 7.31 24.78
N LYS A 88 -7.32 6.43 24.42
CA LYS A 88 -7.60 5.20 25.19
C LYS A 88 -6.96 3.95 24.55
N VAL A 89 -6.73 3.97 23.23
CA VAL A 89 -6.22 2.88 22.43
C VAL A 89 -4.83 3.20 21.87
N ILE A 90 -4.69 4.35 21.23
CA ILE A 90 -3.40 4.81 20.68
C ILE A 90 -2.39 4.93 21.82
N GLY A 91 -1.19 4.40 21.63
CA GLY A 91 -0.12 4.37 22.63
C GLY A 91 -0.22 3.20 23.62
N LYS A 92 -1.17 2.28 23.41
CA LYS A 92 -1.25 1.02 24.18
C LYS A 92 -0.73 -0.14 23.36
N SER A 93 -0.08 -1.09 24.01
CA SER A 93 0.27 -2.37 23.38
C SER A 93 -0.99 -3.22 23.28
N LEU A 94 -1.46 -3.40 22.06
CA LEU A 94 -2.63 -4.22 21.76
C LEU A 94 -2.23 -5.37 20.85
N PRO A 95 -2.78 -6.58 21.05
CA PRO A 95 -2.56 -7.68 20.11
C PRO A 95 -3.18 -7.34 18.75
N SER A 96 -2.53 -7.75 17.68
CA SER A 96 -3.10 -7.68 16.34
C SER A 96 -4.29 -8.62 16.22
N LEU A 97 -5.38 -8.16 15.61
CA LEU A 97 -6.65 -8.91 15.51
C LEU A 97 -6.52 -10.21 14.70
N ASP A 98 -5.57 -10.27 13.80
CA ASP A 98 -5.34 -11.38 12.87
C ASP A 98 -4.32 -12.42 13.38
N ILE A 99 -3.75 -12.22 14.57
CA ILE A 99 -2.80 -13.19 15.17
C ILE A 99 -3.43 -14.59 15.35
N PRO A 100 -4.65 -14.73 15.92
CA PRO A 100 -5.22 -16.07 16.14
C PRO A 100 -5.32 -16.88 14.85
N GLU A 101 -5.78 -16.29 13.76
CA GLU A 101 -5.91 -16.97 12.47
C GLU A 101 -4.54 -17.33 11.86
N LYS A 102 -3.54 -16.48 12.06
CA LYS A 102 -2.17 -16.72 11.56
C LYS A 102 -1.49 -17.86 12.30
N ILE A 103 -1.64 -17.97 13.61
CA ILE A 103 -0.94 -19.00 14.40
C ILE A 103 -1.63 -20.36 14.36
N ASN A 104 -2.93 -20.42 14.05
CA ASN A 104 -3.67 -21.69 13.92
C ASN A 104 -3.80 -22.17 12.46
N GLY A 105 -3.27 -21.41 11.48
CA GLY A 105 -3.28 -21.76 10.07
C GLY A 105 -4.61 -21.54 9.35
N THR A 106 -5.58 -20.85 9.94
CA THR A 106 -6.87 -20.55 9.30
C THR A 106 -6.88 -19.23 8.51
N ALA A 107 -5.83 -18.40 8.65
CA ALA A 107 -5.68 -17.17 7.88
C ALA A 107 -5.68 -17.46 6.37
N LYS A 108 -6.45 -16.68 5.61
CA LYS A 108 -6.52 -16.78 4.15
C LYS A 108 -5.71 -15.67 3.50
N TYR A 109 -4.81 -16.07 2.60
CA TYR A 109 -3.97 -15.17 1.82
C TYR A 109 -4.33 -15.25 0.34
N GLY A 110 -3.79 -14.34 -0.48
CA GLY A 110 -4.03 -14.36 -1.92
C GLY A 110 -3.63 -15.67 -2.61
N ILE A 111 -2.58 -16.34 -2.10
CA ILE A 111 -2.15 -17.64 -2.62
C ILE A 111 -3.16 -18.77 -2.31
N ASP A 112 -4.00 -18.60 -1.30
CA ASP A 112 -5.02 -19.58 -0.89
C ASP A 112 -6.37 -19.33 -1.61
N ALA A 113 -6.44 -18.28 -2.43
CA ALA A 113 -7.64 -17.99 -3.19
C ALA A 113 -7.88 -19.09 -4.24
N PHE A 114 -9.10 -19.59 -4.27
CA PHE A 114 -9.53 -20.59 -5.23
C PHE A 114 -10.92 -20.24 -5.78
N VAL A 115 -11.04 -20.32 -7.11
CA VAL A 115 -12.34 -20.24 -7.80
C VAL A 115 -12.44 -21.39 -8.82
N PRO A 116 -13.64 -21.90 -9.11
CA PRO A 116 -13.81 -22.95 -10.11
C PRO A 116 -13.20 -22.52 -11.46
N ASN A 117 -12.50 -23.45 -12.12
CA ASN A 117 -11.83 -23.23 -13.41
C ASN A 117 -10.72 -22.16 -13.38
N MET A 118 -10.17 -21.87 -12.21
CA MET A 118 -9.02 -20.96 -12.07
C MET A 118 -7.81 -21.51 -12.81
N VAL A 119 -7.09 -20.62 -13.50
CA VAL A 119 -5.76 -20.90 -14.05
C VAL A 119 -4.71 -20.10 -13.30
N TYR A 120 -3.51 -20.65 -13.26
CA TYR A 120 -2.35 -20.00 -12.63
C TYR A 120 -1.49 -19.36 -13.69
N GLY A 121 -1.06 -18.13 -13.42
CA GLY A 121 -0.16 -17.38 -14.29
C GLY A 121 1.24 -17.25 -13.70
N LYS A 122 2.27 -17.52 -14.52
CA LYS A 122 3.66 -17.26 -14.18
C LYS A 122 4.28 -16.32 -15.18
N ILE A 123 4.82 -15.21 -14.70
CA ILE A 123 5.52 -14.24 -15.57
C ILE A 123 6.80 -14.87 -16.13
N VAL A 124 7.01 -14.71 -17.44
CA VAL A 124 8.28 -14.96 -18.12
C VAL A 124 9.15 -13.72 -17.91
N PRO A 125 10.32 -13.85 -17.25
CA PRO A 125 11.16 -12.70 -16.94
C PRO A 125 11.58 -11.90 -18.18
N TRP A 126 11.46 -10.59 -18.08
CA TRP A 126 11.96 -9.66 -19.09
C TRP A 126 13.42 -9.25 -18.83
N PRO A 127 14.20 -8.93 -19.87
CA PRO A 127 15.62 -8.62 -19.71
C PRO A 127 15.90 -7.27 -19.05
N THR A 128 14.96 -6.31 -19.15
CA THR A 128 15.06 -5.00 -18.50
C THR A 128 13.74 -4.65 -17.86
N ARG A 129 13.77 -4.08 -16.67
CA ARG A 129 12.56 -3.75 -15.88
C ARG A 129 11.64 -2.76 -16.60
N TYR A 130 12.20 -1.84 -17.36
CA TYR A 130 11.48 -0.78 -18.05
C TYR A 130 11.83 -0.78 -19.53
N GLY A 131 10.81 -0.67 -20.39
CA GLY A 131 10.95 -0.50 -21.81
C GLY A 131 11.19 -1.79 -22.61
N SER A 132 11.20 -2.97 -21.98
CA SER A 132 11.23 -4.24 -22.71
C SER A 132 9.87 -4.52 -23.35
N ILE A 133 9.90 -4.89 -24.66
CA ILE A 133 8.68 -5.24 -25.42
C ILE A 133 8.89 -6.64 -26.03
N PRO A 134 7.95 -7.59 -25.85
CA PRO A 134 8.04 -8.88 -26.51
C PRO A 134 7.77 -8.72 -28.02
N ILE A 135 8.72 -9.15 -28.85
CA ILE A 135 8.59 -9.15 -30.32
C ILE A 135 7.93 -10.44 -30.78
N ASN A 136 8.53 -11.58 -30.41
CA ASN A 136 8.07 -12.92 -30.76
C ASN A 136 8.07 -13.81 -29.51
N VAL A 137 7.12 -14.74 -29.46
CA VAL A 137 6.97 -15.67 -28.32
C VAL A 137 6.83 -17.07 -28.87
N ASP A 138 7.75 -17.98 -28.53
CA ASP A 138 7.70 -19.40 -28.89
C ASP A 138 7.42 -20.23 -27.64
N ASP A 139 6.23 -20.86 -27.60
CA ASP A 139 5.73 -21.70 -26.51
C ASP A 139 5.72 -23.20 -26.85
N LYS A 140 6.37 -23.62 -27.97
CA LYS A 140 6.34 -25.01 -28.41
C LYS A 140 6.74 -26.02 -27.37
N GLU A 141 7.82 -25.75 -26.62
CA GLU A 141 8.27 -26.65 -25.56
C GLU A 141 7.36 -26.59 -24.33
N ALA A 142 6.76 -25.45 -24.03
CA ALA A 142 5.81 -25.29 -22.93
C ALA A 142 4.53 -26.11 -23.17
N LYS A 143 4.10 -26.29 -24.41
CA LYS A 143 2.94 -27.15 -24.79
C LYS A 143 3.08 -28.61 -24.38
N LYS A 144 4.29 -29.06 -24.08
CA LYS A 144 4.56 -30.44 -23.62
C LYS A 144 4.33 -30.61 -22.12
N ILE A 145 4.12 -29.51 -21.38
CA ILE A 145 3.90 -29.54 -19.93
C ILE A 145 2.44 -29.91 -19.66
N PRO A 146 2.18 -30.94 -18.85
CA PRO A 146 0.81 -31.32 -18.45
C PRO A 146 0.10 -30.16 -17.77
N GLY A 147 -1.15 -29.89 -18.21
CA GLY A 147 -1.96 -28.80 -17.70
C GLY A 147 -1.57 -27.40 -18.21
N TYR A 148 -0.69 -27.31 -19.22
CA TYR A 148 -0.43 -26.02 -19.88
C TYR A 148 -1.66 -25.58 -20.68
N VAL A 149 -2.08 -24.33 -20.46
CA VAL A 149 -3.27 -23.74 -21.11
C VAL A 149 -2.87 -22.82 -22.26
N GLY A 150 -1.81 -22.04 -22.10
CA GLY A 150 -1.38 -21.10 -23.11
C GLY A 150 -0.47 -20.01 -22.61
N VAL A 151 -0.20 -19.04 -23.47
CA VAL A 151 0.59 -17.84 -23.15
C VAL A 151 -0.26 -16.58 -23.37
N TYR A 152 -0.22 -15.68 -22.41
CA TYR A 152 -0.79 -14.35 -22.55
C TYR A 152 0.33 -13.34 -22.77
N VAL A 153 0.18 -12.50 -23.78
CA VAL A 153 1.16 -11.47 -24.15
C VAL A 153 0.51 -10.11 -24.09
N ASN A 154 1.01 -9.26 -23.19
CA ASN A 154 0.65 -7.86 -23.15
C ASN A 154 1.74 -7.01 -23.81
N LYS A 155 1.34 -6.18 -24.79
CA LYS A 155 2.22 -5.29 -25.56
C LYS A 155 1.79 -3.82 -25.40
N GLU A 156 1.42 -3.42 -24.21
CA GLU A 156 1.03 -2.03 -23.96
C GLU A 156 2.22 -1.06 -24.05
N ASP A 157 1.91 0.22 -23.91
CA ASP A 157 2.80 1.36 -24.04
C ASP A 157 4.13 1.16 -23.26
N PRO A 158 5.27 1.10 -23.92
CA PRO A 158 6.57 0.86 -23.29
C PRO A 158 7.05 2.03 -22.39
N THR A 159 6.39 3.18 -22.45
CA THR A 159 6.68 4.31 -21.57
C THR A 159 6.11 4.15 -20.16
N LYS A 160 5.15 3.23 -20.00
CA LYS A 160 4.56 2.90 -18.69
C LYS A 160 5.35 1.82 -17.99
N VAL A 161 5.41 1.92 -16.68
CA VAL A 161 6.07 0.93 -15.82
C VAL A 161 5.34 -0.42 -15.91
N ASN A 162 6.09 -1.48 -16.23
CA ASN A 162 5.58 -2.86 -16.32
C ASN A 162 4.39 -3.04 -17.29
N SER A 163 4.36 -2.28 -18.37
CA SER A 163 3.26 -2.28 -19.33
C SER A 163 3.30 -3.46 -20.29
N SER A 164 4.47 -4.02 -20.59
CA SER A 164 4.63 -5.15 -21.50
C SER A 164 5.13 -6.38 -20.74
N TYR A 165 4.41 -7.50 -20.87
CA TYR A 165 4.79 -8.74 -20.18
C TYR A 165 4.24 -9.99 -20.90
N VAL A 166 4.87 -11.13 -20.59
CA VAL A 166 4.45 -12.45 -21.08
C VAL A 166 4.15 -13.33 -19.85
N ILE A 167 3.00 -14.01 -19.86
CA ILE A 167 2.56 -14.89 -18.78
C ILE A 167 2.29 -16.28 -19.33
N ALA A 168 2.93 -17.30 -18.77
CA ALA A 168 2.55 -18.69 -18.97
C ALA A 168 1.32 -19.02 -18.14
N LEU A 169 0.30 -19.61 -18.72
CA LEU A 169 -0.95 -20.02 -18.07
C LEU A 169 -1.03 -21.53 -18.00
N ALA A 170 -1.41 -22.06 -16.83
CA ALA A 170 -1.59 -23.50 -16.63
C ALA A 170 -2.63 -23.79 -15.52
N GLU A 171 -3.12 -25.02 -15.46
CA GLU A 171 -4.08 -25.51 -14.48
C GLU A 171 -3.51 -25.58 -13.05
N THR A 172 -2.17 -25.63 -12.89
CA THR A 172 -1.50 -25.60 -11.60
C THR A 172 -0.36 -24.59 -11.62
N PHE A 173 -0.03 -24.05 -10.43
CA PHE A 173 1.11 -23.15 -10.28
C PHE A 173 2.43 -23.76 -10.77
N TRP A 174 2.67 -25.03 -10.43
CA TRP A 174 3.90 -25.74 -10.82
C TRP A 174 4.01 -25.98 -12.33
N SER A 175 2.90 -26.26 -12.99
CA SER A 175 2.85 -26.36 -14.45
C SER A 175 3.11 -25.01 -15.10
N ALA A 176 2.51 -23.92 -14.57
CA ALA A 176 2.76 -22.57 -15.06
C ALA A 176 4.25 -22.16 -14.90
N GLU A 177 4.86 -22.48 -13.76
CA GLU A 177 6.27 -22.20 -13.50
C GLU A 177 7.21 -22.98 -14.44
N LYS A 178 6.95 -24.28 -14.66
CA LYS A 178 7.72 -25.09 -15.61
C LYS A 178 7.56 -24.58 -17.03
N ALA A 179 6.34 -24.25 -17.44
CA ALA A 179 6.06 -23.70 -18.76
C ALA A 179 6.77 -22.36 -18.98
N ALA A 180 6.73 -21.44 -17.99
CA ALA A 180 7.39 -20.15 -18.10
C ALA A 180 8.91 -20.25 -18.36
N LYS A 181 9.57 -21.27 -17.83
CA LYS A 181 11.00 -21.54 -18.05
C LYS A 181 11.31 -22.05 -19.45
N LEU A 182 10.33 -22.61 -20.14
CA LEU A 182 10.48 -23.18 -21.48
C LEU A 182 10.03 -22.24 -22.60
N ILE A 183 9.24 -21.22 -22.27
CA ILE A 183 8.83 -20.19 -23.24
C ILE A 183 10.04 -19.34 -23.60
N LYS A 184 10.31 -19.25 -24.91
CA LYS A 184 11.35 -18.39 -25.45
C LYS A 184 10.71 -17.09 -25.96
N VAL A 185 11.29 -15.97 -25.59
CA VAL A 185 10.79 -14.66 -26.00
C VAL A 185 11.93 -13.84 -26.58
N ASP A 186 11.70 -13.35 -27.80
CA ASP A 186 12.55 -12.35 -28.42
C ASP A 186 12.11 -10.98 -27.91
N TRP A 187 13.01 -10.29 -27.22
CA TRP A 187 12.71 -9.01 -26.61
C TRP A 187 13.40 -7.86 -27.34
N ASN A 188 12.64 -6.80 -27.64
CA ASN A 188 13.26 -5.49 -27.73
C ASN A 188 13.56 -5.04 -26.28
N LYS A 189 14.85 -4.92 -25.95
CA LYS A 189 15.29 -4.60 -24.58
C LYS A 189 15.05 -3.13 -24.18
N GLY A 190 14.70 -2.28 -25.16
CA GLY A 190 14.43 -0.86 -24.93
C GLY A 190 15.70 -0.03 -24.63
N PRO A 191 15.51 1.26 -24.25
CA PRO A 191 16.60 2.20 -24.08
C PRO A 191 17.53 1.87 -22.90
N ASN A 192 17.08 1.06 -21.97
CA ASN A 192 17.84 0.73 -20.74
C ASN A 192 18.65 -0.58 -20.87
N ALA A 193 18.78 -1.11 -22.09
CA ALA A 193 19.45 -2.39 -22.35
C ALA A 193 20.89 -2.47 -21.83
N ASN A 194 21.60 -1.34 -21.80
CA ASN A 194 23.00 -1.23 -21.43
C ASN A 194 23.23 -0.72 -20.00
N ILE A 195 22.15 -0.51 -19.22
CA ILE A 195 22.30 -0.08 -17.83
C ILE A 195 22.64 -1.28 -16.96
N SER A 196 23.76 -1.21 -16.27
CA SER A 196 24.23 -2.20 -15.30
C SER A 196 24.45 -1.56 -13.93
N SER A 197 24.58 -2.40 -12.89
CA SER A 197 24.94 -1.92 -11.55
C SER A 197 26.27 -1.18 -11.54
N GLU A 198 27.22 -1.59 -12.39
CA GLU A 198 28.52 -0.93 -12.56
C GLU A 198 28.34 0.46 -13.17
N SER A 199 27.60 0.57 -14.30
CA SER A 199 27.37 1.87 -14.93
C SER A 199 26.65 2.86 -14.02
N ILE A 200 25.71 2.38 -13.19
CA ILE A 200 25.03 3.20 -12.18
C ILE A 200 26.02 3.67 -11.11
N ARG A 201 26.88 2.76 -10.61
CA ARG A 201 27.88 3.08 -9.60
C ARG A 201 28.89 4.10 -10.13
N ASP A 202 29.43 3.88 -11.32
CA ASP A 202 30.43 4.78 -11.95
C ASP A 202 29.82 6.17 -12.18
N HIS A 203 28.55 6.21 -12.64
CA HIS A 203 27.83 7.48 -12.76
C HIS A 203 27.66 8.17 -11.40
N ALA A 204 27.30 7.43 -10.35
CA ALA A 204 27.14 7.98 -9.01
C ALA A 204 28.50 8.53 -8.48
N ILE A 205 29.58 7.79 -8.63
CA ILE A 205 30.94 8.24 -8.24
C ILE A 205 31.32 9.54 -8.98
N SER A 206 31.09 9.59 -10.29
CA SER A 206 31.37 10.81 -11.08
C SER A 206 30.58 12.04 -10.60
N LYS A 207 29.37 11.83 -10.06
CA LYS A 207 28.58 12.92 -9.47
C LYS A 207 29.08 13.35 -8.10
N VAL A 208 29.49 12.40 -7.26
CA VAL A 208 30.04 12.69 -5.93
C VAL A 208 31.37 13.43 -6.02
N GLU A 209 32.18 13.11 -7.03
CA GLU A 209 33.50 13.76 -7.25
C GLU A 209 33.36 15.15 -7.89
N ASN A 210 32.22 15.48 -8.46
CA ASN A 210 31.98 16.82 -9.04
C ASN A 210 31.25 17.71 -8.03
N PRO A 211 31.90 18.73 -7.45
CA PRO A 211 31.27 19.60 -6.43
C PRO A 211 30.09 20.40 -6.94
N ASP A 212 29.96 20.58 -8.26
CA ASP A 212 28.85 21.33 -8.89
C ASP A 212 27.70 20.44 -9.38
N ALA A 213 27.77 19.13 -9.17
CA ALA A 213 26.81 18.18 -9.71
C ALA A 213 25.47 18.09 -8.95
N GLY A 214 25.32 18.77 -7.83
CA GLY A 214 24.14 18.70 -6.98
C GLY A 214 23.55 20.05 -6.60
N ALA A 215 22.29 20.06 -6.22
CA ALA A 215 21.67 21.20 -5.55
C ALA A 215 21.84 21.05 -4.03
N ALA A 216 22.28 22.11 -3.36
CA ALA A 216 22.38 22.11 -1.91
C ALA A 216 20.97 22.10 -1.29
N PHE A 217 20.61 21.02 -0.58
CA PHE A 217 19.38 20.91 0.18
C PHE A 217 19.44 21.66 1.51
N VAL A 218 20.59 21.57 2.17
CA VAL A 218 20.95 22.36 3.36
C VAL A 218 22.38 22.83 3.18
N LYS A 219 22.64 24.11 3.49
CA LYS A 219 23.99 24.70 3.43
C LYS A 219 24.26 25.43 4.74
N GLU A 220 24.82 24.69 5.69
CA GLU A 220 25.24 25.21 6.98
C GLU A 220 26.74 24.99 7.21
N GLY A 221 27.44 26.02 7.64
CA GLY A 221 28.89 25.95 7.83
C GLY A 221 29.70 25.89 6.56
N SER A 222 30.96 25.42 6.66
CA SER A 222 31.88 25.23 5.55
C SER A 222 32.59 23.88 5.66
N PHE A 223 32.19 22.92 4.79
CA PHE A 223 32.83 21.61 4.72
C PHE A 223 34.35 21.72 4.46
N ASP A 224 34.75 22.53 3.49
CA ASP A 224 36.14 22.64 3.10
C ASP A 224 37.03 23.12 4.24
N ASN A 225 36.56 24.12 4.99
CA ASN A 225 37.30 24.61 6.15
C ASN A 225 37.36 23.59 7.28
N SER A 226 36.28 22.92 7.55
CA SER A 226 36.19 21.88 8.58
C SER A 226 37.07 20.69 8.21
N PHE A 227 36.99 20.22 6.97
CA PHE A 227 37.80 19.10 6.47
C PHE A 227 39.29 19.42 6.44
N LYS A 228 39.64 20.65 6.04
CA LYS A 228 41.05 21.10 6.04
C LYS A 228 41.68 21.04 7.43
N ASN A 229 40.93 21.41 8.45
CA ASN A 229 41.37 21.50 9.85
C ASN A 229 41.12 20.23 10.67
N ALA A 230 40.50 19.20 10.12
CA ALA A 230 40.27 17.94 10.81
C ALA A 230 41.57 17.19 11.08
N GLN A 231 41.72 16.67 12.31
CA GLN A 231 42.88 15.87 12.71
C GLN A 231 42.88 14.48 12.05
N ILE A 232 41.70 13.89 11.88
CA ILE A 232 41.49 12.59 11.23
C ILE A 232 40.61 12.83 10.01
N LYS A 233 41.03 12.35 8.85
CA LYS A 233 40.31 12.49 7.57
C LYS A 233 40.08 11.11 6.96
N HIS A 234 38.84 10.83 6.63
CA HIS A 234 38.43 9.65 5.84
C HIS A 234 37.87 10.12 4.50
N LYS A 235 38.34 9.48 3.41
CA LYS A 235 37.84 9.71 2.06
C LYS A 235 37.15 8.44 1.52
#